data_cf481c7093e15da2dd647931874af38b
#
_entry.id   cf481c7093e15da2dd647931874af38b
#
_cell.length_a   1.000
_cell.length_b   1.000
_cell.length_c   1.000
_cell.angle_alpha   90.00
_cell.angle_beta   90.00
_cell.angle_gamma   90.00
#
_symmetry.space_group_name_H-M   'P 1'
#
loop_
_entity.id
_entity.type
_entity.pdbx_description
1 polymer ?
#
loop_
_entity_poly.entity_id
_entity_poly.type
_entity_poly.pdbx_seq_one_letter_code
_entity_poly.pdbx_strand_id
1 'polypeptide(L)'
;MTESRRNFLKFIVAGSVAAGCPINLSLLGAESPTRPRVDGEHFEICHQVRDGKSFAKPPVSKRYDVVIVGGGVSGLSAAYFLRGHDFLLLEKEPQWGGNAYLEEYEGQAFATGSAFDEKGTASEQLAREIGLTLLPINSKDPSIIAGKWVPDTWRSGLDQLPYPASVRESFKKFRAEILALDPDKNVQQLDNEPLSKYLKGYAPEIKQWWDAYGPSNWGANSEDTSAYVAAGELQYITAEEDTRVTLPGGNGALSRQLASTLQPKYAERMISDATIVAVDQQQTEVRVTYVHEGELRTIAAKYVVMATPKFIASRLIPAIPDAQREAMLSYRYCPYPVINMIFDKPVYNRAYDTWCPGNTFTDFIVADWVLHAQPGYVQKNNILTFYTPLSEVQRRELLRVESCQKIAENVLGDFQKLQPEFASAQPVEIRMYRRGHPMFLPTPGTFTEVIPAATQPLERIVFANTDSVGPESEVSGAVEAAHHAAEWVEKKMAGTTTASVARTASAVSA
;
A
#
# COMPACT_ATOMS: atom_id res chain seq x y z
N MET A 1 -0.30 -34.89 17.50
CA MET A 1 -1.64 -35.42 17.76
C MET A 1 -1.63 -36.06 19.13
N THR A 2 -2.48 -35.60 20.02
CA THR A 2 -2.56 -36.17 21.38
C THR A 2 -3.17 -37.56 21.31
N GLU A 3 -2.77 -38.43 22.23
CA GLU A 3 -3.19 -39.86 22.36
C GLU A 3 -4.73 -40.02 22.35
N SER A 4 -5.45 -39.04 22.86
CA SER A 4 -6.92 -38.94 22.87
C SER A 4 -7.55 -38.93 21.45
N ARG A 5 -6.94 -38.23 20.49
CA ARG A 5 -7.45 -38.21 19.11
C ARG A 5 -7.19 -39.52 18.36
N ARG A 6 -6.10 -40.20 18.69
CA ARG A 6 -5.77 -41.51 18.09
C ARG A 6 -6.69 -42.60 18.57
N ASN A 7 -7.11 -42.55 19.82
CA ASN A 7 -8.05 -43.51 20.42
C ASN A 7 -9.49 -43.25 19.94
N PHE A 8 -9.89 -41.99 19.73
CA PHE A 8 -11.20 -41.65 19.16
C PHE A 8 -11.36 -42.17 17.71
N LEU A 9 -10.32 -42.00 16.87
CA LEU A 9 -10.32 -42.55 15.52
C LEU A 9 -10.36 -44.08 15.45
N LYS A 10 -9.68 -44.78 16.41
CA LYS A 10 -9.76 -46.25 16.50
C LYS A 10 -11.14 -46.72 16.92
N PHE A 11 -11.87 -45.94 17.77
CA PHE A 11 -13.23 -46.27 18.20
C PHE A 11 -14.25 -46.11 17.04
N ILE A 12 -14.12 -45.11 16.19
CA ILE A 12 -14.97 -44.91 14.98
C ILE A 12 -14.78 -46.06 14.00
N VAL A 13 -13.54 -46.46 13.72
CA VAL A 13 -13.24 -47.56 12.79
C VAL A 13 -13.74 -48.91 13.35
N ALA A 14 -13.60 -49.16 14.64
CA ALA A 14 -14.10 -50.39 15.25
C ALA A 14 -15.63 -50.47 15.33
N GLY A 15 -16.32 -49.33 15.58
CA GLY A 15 -17.78 -49.26 15.58
C GLY A 15 -18.43 -49.46 14.20
N SER A 16 -17.78 -49.01 13.14
CA SER A 16 -18.31 -49.09 11.77
C SER A 16 -18.23 -50.47 11.17
N VAL A 17 -17.22 -51.26 11.56
CA VAL A 17 -17.09 -52.63 11.08
C VAL A 17 -18.17 -53.54 11.68
N ALA A 18 -18.65 -53.24 12.92
CA ALA A 18 -19.71 -54.00 13.59
C ALA A 18 -21.12 -53.69 13.02
N ALA A 19 -21.32 -52.56 12.35
CA ALA A 19 -22.63 -52.12 11.85
C ALA A 19 -22.87 -52.39 10.37
N GLY A 20 -21.92 -52.94 9.61
CA GLY A 20 -22.11 -53.30 8.19
C GLY A 20 -22.35 -52.11 7.23
N CYS A 21 -22.09 -50.88 7.68
CA CYS A 21 -22.19 -49.69 6.84
C CYS A 21 -20.89 -49.46 6.09
N PRO A 22 -20.86 -49.38 4.76
CA PRO A 22 -19.69 -49.02 4.01
C PRO A 22 -19.32 -47.56 4.33
N ILE A 23 -18.20 -47.33 5.01
CA ILE A 23 -17.61 -46.01 5.12
C ILE A 23 -17.13 -45.63 3.73
N ASN A 24 -17.71 -44.61 3.17
CA ASN A 24 -17.24 -44.02 1.91
C ASN A 24 -15.89 -43.34 2.19
N LEU A 25 -14.79 -44.05 1.96
CA LEU A 25 -13.42 -43.56 2.18
C LEU A 25 -13.08 -42.33 1.32
N SER A 26 -13.92 -41.98 0.33
CA SER A 26 -13.74 -40.74 -0.45
C SER A 26 -13.92 -39.45 0.35
N LEU A 27 -14.54 -39.51 1.55
CA LEU A 27 -14.62 -38.38 2.49
C LEU A 27 -13.37 -38.20 3.37
N LEU A 28 -12.44 -39.17 3.37
CA LEU A 28 -11.18 -39.06 4.12
C LEU A 28 -10.02 -38.53 3.27
N GLY A 29 -10.25 -38.26 2.01
CA GLY A 29 -9.27 -37.71 1.06
C GLY A 29 -9.50 -36.24 0.69
N ALA A 30 -10.42 -35.51 1.39
CA ALA A 30 -10.43 -34.05 1.28
C ALA A 30 -9.13 -33.55 1.91
N GLU A 31 -8.17 -33.15 1.09
CA GLU A 31 -7.02 -32.38 1.54
C GLU A 31 -7.52 -31.28 2.46
N SER A 32 -6.95 -31.14 3.65
CA SER A 32 -7.31 -30.06 4.56
C SER A 32 -7.12 -28.75 3.78
N PRO A 33 -8.10 -27.85 3.76
CA PRO A 33 -7.98 -26.61 3.02
C PRO A 33 -6.66 -25.94 3.39
N THR A 34 -5.93 -25.47 2.40
CA THR A 34 -4.61 -24.84 2.57
C THR A 34 -4.75 -23.70 3.56
N ARG A 35 -4.15 -23.85 4.74
CA ARG A 35 -4.26 -22.83 5.79
C ARG A 35 -3.50 -21.58 5.36
N PRO A 36 -4.14 -20.40 5.30
CA PRO A 36 -3.47 -19.18 4.87
C PRO A 36 -2.24 -18.84 5.72
N ARG A 37 -1.10 -18.58 5.09
CA ARG A 37 0.07 -17.95 5.72
C ARG A 37 -0.24 -16.46 5.92
N VAL A 38 -0.09 -15.98 7.14
CA VAL A 38 -0.30 -14.58 7.49
C VAL A 38 1.03 -13.94 7.79
N ASP A 39 1.33 -12.87 7.08
CA ASP A 39 2.54 -12.07 7.19
C ASP A 39 2.20 -10.57 7.28
N GLY A 40 3.17 -9.70 7.34
CA GLY A 40 3.05 -8.24 7.34
C GLY A 40 3.63 -7.57 8.57
N GLU A 41 3.10 -6.42 8.95
CA GLU A 41 3.71 -5.46 9.87
C GLU A 41 4.06 -6.01 11.26
N HIS A 42 5.29 -5.72 11.72
CA HIS A 42 5.72 -5.81 13.10
C HIS A 42 5.29 -4.52 13.83
N PHE A 43 4.30 -4.61 14.68
CA PHE A 43 3.65 -3.44 15.28
C PHE A 43 3.87 -3.33 16.80
N GLU A 44 4.44 -4.32 17.46
CA GLU A 44 4.46 -4.45 18.92
C GLU A 44 5.16 -3.25 19.60
N ILE A 45 6.33 -2.84 19.12
CA ILE A 45 7.07 -1.69 19.67
C ILE A 45 6.36 -0.39 19.30
N CYS A 46 5.86 -0.28 18.06
CA CYS A 46 5.11 0.89 17.61
C CYS A 46 3.85 1.12 18.45
N HIS A 47 3.14 0.05 18.84
CA HIS A 47 1.98 0.14 19.72
C HIS A 47 2.37 0.55 21.14
N GLN A 48 3.53 0.12 21.65
CA GLN A 48 4.04 0.62 22.94
C GLN A 48 4.29 2.13 22.91
N VAL A 49 4.88 2.67 21.81
CA VAL A 49 5.02 4.12 21.62
C VAL A 49 3.66 4.81 21.56
N ARG A 50 2.72 4.26 20.79
CA ARG A 50 1.34 4.77 20.70
C ARG A 50 0.68 4.86 22.08
N ASP A 51 0.87 3.84 22.91
CA ASP A 51 0.25 3.72 24.22
C ASP A 51 1.00 4.48 25.33
N GLY A 52 2.00 5.31 24.93
CA GLY A 52 2.69 6.25 25.81
C GLY A 52 3.85 5.63 26.61
N LYS A 53 4.33 4.43 26.25
CA LYS A 53 5.53 3.88 26.88
C LYS A 53 6.75 4.77 26.63
N SER A 54 7.40 5.17 27.68
CA SER A 54 8.68 5.88 27.61
C SER A 54 9.85 4.90 27.42
N PHE A 55 10.76 5.25 26.54
CA PHE A 55 11.98 4.50 26.28
C PHE A 55 13.19 5.27 26.79
N ALA A 56 14.18 4.56 27.34
CA ALA A 56 15.47 5.17 27.70
C ALA A 56 16.14 5.74 26.44
N LYS A 57 16.90 6.84 26.61
CA LYS A 57 17.66 7.47 25.55
C LYS A 57 19.15 7.34 25.85
N PRO A 58 19.83 6.28 25.39
CA PRO A 58 21.26 6.10 25.57
C PRO A 58 22.07 7.29 25.04
N PRO A 59 23.32 7.46 25.44
CA PRO A 59 24.24 8.44 24.84
C PRO A 59 24.34 8.27 23.32
N VAL A 60 24.50 9.39 22.60
CA VAL A 60 24.71 9.38 21.16
C VAL A 60 25.95 8.59 20.79
N SER A 61 25.79 7.51 20.03
CA SER A 61 26.88 6.61 19.64
C SER A 61 27.59 7.05 18.34
N LYS A 62 26.84 7.65 17.40
CA LYS A 62 27.37 8.10 16.11
C LYS A 62 26.60 9.31 15.59
N ARG A 63 27.23 10.09 14.70
CA ARG A 63 26.63 11.25 14.04
C ARG A 63 26.65 11.08 12.53
N TYR A 64 25.61 11.57 11.87
CA TYR A 64 25.41 11.54 10.43
C TYR A 64 25.04 12.94 9.91
N ASP A 65 25.14 13.14 8.60
CA ASP A 65 24.58 14.33 7.97
C ASP A 65 23.05 14.22 7.95
N VAL A 66 22.52 13.07 7.55
CA VAL A 66 21.07 12.82 7.43
C VAL A 66 20.71 11.46 8.01
N VAL A 67 19.61 11.40 8.76
CA VAL A 67 18.95 10.14 9.11
C VAL A 67 17.61 10.09 8.39
N ILE A 68 17.33 8.97 7.73
CA ILE A 68 16.09 8.69 7.02
C ILE A 68 15.33 7.63 7.81
N VAL A 69 14.10 7.93 8.20
CA VAL A 69 13.25 7.08 9.02
C VAL A 69 12.15 6.47 8.16
N GLY A 70 12.19 5.16 7.97
CA GLY A 70 11.30 4.37 7.11
C GLY A 70 11.98 3.94 5.81
N GLY A 71 11.95 2.64 5.51
CA GLY A 71 12.59 2.01 4.35
C GLY A 71 11.61 1.58 3.26
N GLY A 72 10.44 2.23 3.18
CA GLY A 72 9.52 2.13 2.05
C GLY A 72 10.06 2.82 0.80
N VAL A 73 9.28 2.87 -0.29
CA VAL A 73 9.68 3.54 -1.54
C VAL A 73 10.21 4.95 -1.28
N SER A 74 9.51 5.74 -0.47
CA SER A 74 9.91 7.11 -0.17
C SER A 74 11.27 7.18 0.54
N GLY A 75 11.51 6.36 1.56
CA GLY A 75 12.80 6.36 2.27
C GLY A 75 13.96 5.83 1.44
N LEU A 76 13.73 4.79 0.63
CA LEU A 76 14.73 4.29 -0.33
C LEU A 76 15.06 5.34 -1.40
N SER A 77 14.05 6.04 -1.93
CA SER A 77 14.23 7.13 -2.89
C SER A 77 14.98 8.30 -2.26
N ALA A 78 14.64 8.70 -1.02
CA ALA A 78 15.36 9.74 -0.30
C ALA A 78 16.84 9.35 -0.07
N ALA A 79 17.12 8.08 0.31
CA ALA A 79 18.47 7.59 0.43
C ALA A 79 19.24 7.61 -0.90
N TYR A 80 18.54 7.29 -2.01
CA TYR A 80 19.10 7.37 -3.34
C TYR A 80 19.45 8.81 -3.74
N PHE A 81 18.55 9.76 -3.53
CA PHE A 81 18.77 11.17 -3.85
C PHE A 81 19.86 11.79 -2.96
N LEU A 82 19.91 11.41 -1.69
CA LEU A 82 20.90 11.91 -0.71
C LEU A 82 22.17 11.06 -0.59
N ARG A 83 22.43 10.12 -1.52
CA ARG A 83 23.56 9.19 -1.47
C ARG A 83 24.95 9.85 -1.49
N GLY A 84 25.03 11.14 -1.80
CA GLY A 84 26.24 11.94 -1.73
C GLY A 84 26.65 12.34 -0.31
N HIS A 85 25.73 12.26 0.66
CA HIS A 85 25.95 12.62 2.06
C HIS A 85 26.26 11.42 2.96
N ASP A 86 26.68 11.67 4.18
CA ASP A 86 26.77 10.65 5.22
C ASP A 86 25.38 10.41 5.80
N PHE A 87 24.61 9.52 5.15
CA PHE A 87 23.25 9.17 5.58
C PHE A 87 23.20 7.87 6.36
N LEU A 88 22.10 7.69 7.15
CA LEU A 88 21.67 6.42 7.70
C LEU A 88 20.17 6.23 7.41
N LEU A 89 19.81 5.09 6.81
CA LEU A 89 18.42 4.67 6.60
C LEU A 89 18.04 3.60 7.64
N LEU A 90 16.92 3.83 8.34
CA LEU A 90 16.39 2.94 9.37
C LEU A 90 15.01 2.42 8.96
N GLU A 91 14.81 1.09 8.99
CA GLU A 91 13.53 0.43 8.71
C GLU A 91 13.15 -0.53 9.84
N LYS A 92 11.88 -0.50 10.27
CA LYS A 92 11.37 -1.38 11.33
C LYS A 92 11.18 -2.83 10.90
N GLU A 93 10.87 -3.04 9.61
CA GLU A 93 10.70 -4.39 9.07
C GLU A 93 12.05 -5.01 8.67
N PRO A 94 12.14 -6.35 8.62
CA PRO A 94 13.34 -7.02 8.11
C PRO A 94 13.55 -6.80 6.61
N GLN A 95 12.51 -6.38 5.89
CA GLN A 95 12.50 -6.22 4.45
C GLN A 95 12.32 -4.75 4.06
N TRP A 96 13.02 -4.34 2.99
CA TRP A 96 12.89 -3.03 2.38
C TRP A 96 11.67 -2.98 1.46
N GLY A 97 11.01 -1.82 1.38
CA GLY A 97 9.93 -1.56 0.42
C GLY A 97 8.60 -1.13 1.05
N GLY A 98 8.40 -1.31 2.34
CA GLY A 98 7.17 -0.91 3.02
C GLY A 98 5.93 -1.60 2.42
N ASN A 99 4.99 -0.81 1.87
CA ASN A 99 3.79 -1.35 1.21
C ASN A 99 4.06 -1.87 -0.22
N ALA A 100 5.23 -1.55 -0.78
CA ALA A 100 5.66 -1.96 -2.10
C ALA A 100 6.87 -2.89 -2.00
N TYR A 101 6.69 -4.09 -1.45
CA TYR A 101 7.67 -5.17 -1.60
C TYR A 101 7.04 -6.33 -2.37
N LEU A 102 7.86 -7.24 -2.87
CA LEU A 102 7.41 -8.39 -3.63
C LEU A 102 7.91 -9.68 -2.99
N GLU A 103 7.19 -10.75 -3.26
CA GLU A 103 7.63 -12.11 -3.00
C GLU A 103 7.68 -12.93 -4.29
N GLU A 104 8.16 -14.16 -4.15
CA GLU A 104 8.24 -15.10 -5.25
C GLU A 104 7.67 -16.47 -4.85
N TYR A 105 7.09 -17.14 -5.83
CA TYR A 105 6.73 -18.55 -5.75
C TYR A 105 7.28 -19.27 -6.99
N GLU A 106 8.16 -20.24 -6.79
CA GLU A 106 8.85 -20.98 -7.86
C GLU A 106 9.49 -20.09 -8.94
N GLY A 107 10.02 -18.92 -8.52
CA GLY A 107 10.67 -17.94 -9.39
C GLY A 107 9.70 -16.99 -10.11
N GLN A 108 8.40 -17.08 -9.86
CA GLN A 108 7.41 -16.14 -10.34
C GLN A 108 7.16 -15.07 -9.27
N ALA A 109 7.50 -13.82 -9.59
CA ALA A 109 7.33 -12.70 -8.69
C ALA A 109 5.87 -12.20 -8.67
N PHE A 110 5.41 -11.71 -7.51
CA PHE A 110 4.11 -11.09 -7.34
C PHE A 110 4.15 -9.96 -6.31
N ALA A 111 3.26 -8.98 -6.48
CA ALA A 111 3.12 -7.87 -5.56
C ALA A 111 2.47 -8.31 -4.24
N THR A 112 2.95 -7.75 -3.12
CA THR A 112 2.34 -7.96 -1.80
C THR A 112 1.52 -6.75 -1.34
N GLY A 113 1.37 -5.75 -2.22
CA GLY A 113 0.64 -4.50 -2.01
C GLY A 113 0.54 -3.74 -3.33
N SER A 114 1.27 -2.62 -3.46
CA SER A 114 1.26 -1.76 -4.65
C SER A 114 1.72 -2.52 -5.90
N ALA A 115 0.90 -2.48 -6.97
CA ALA A 115 1.05 -3.40 -8.11
C ALA A 115 1.40 -2.73 -9.43
N PHE A 116 1.01 -1.50 -9.68
CA PHE A 116 1.26 -0.80 -10.95
C PHE A 116 1.59 0.67 -10.74
N ASP A 117 1.99 1.32 -11.81
CA ASP A 117 2.39 2.71 -11.92
C ASP A 117 1.86 3.26 -13.26
N GLU A 118 2.12 4.53 -13.54
CA GLU A 118 1.74 5.19 -14.78
C GLU A 118 2.94 5.74 -15.53
N LYS A 119 2.79 5.89 -16.84
CA LYS A 119 3.78 6.53 -17.71
C LYS A 119 3.91 8.01 -17.36
N GLY A 120 5.11 8.52 -17.36
CA GLY A 120 5.42 9.93 -17.14
C GLY A 120 5.53 10.33 -15.67
N THR A 121 5.28 9.42 -14.73
CA THR A 121 5.36 9.69 -13.30
C THR A 121 6.81 9.77 -12.78
N ALA A 122 6.99 10.33 -11.59
CA ALA A 122 8.29 10.41 -10.93
C ALA A 122 8.87 9.03 -10.64
N SER A 123 8.03 8.05 -10.29
CA SER A 123 8.44 6.68 -10.04
C SER A 123 8.88 5.97 -11.32
N GLU A 124 8.19 6.16 -12.44
CA GLU A 124 8.65 5.63 -13.75
C GLU A 124 9.99 6.23 -14.15
N GLN A 125 10.18 7.53 -13.97
CA GLN A 125 11.46 8.20 -14.26
C GLN A 125 12.60 7.63 -13.39
N LEU A 126 12.38 7.50 -12.09
CA LEU A 126 13.35 6.91 -11.18
C LEU A 126 13.65 5.44 -11.53
N ALA A 127 12.61 4.66 -11.87
CA ALA A 127 12.78 3.26 -12.29
C ALA A 127 13.72 3.14 -13.50
N ARG A 128 13.53 3.99 -14.52
CA ARG A 128 14.42 4.05 -15.71
C ARG A 128 15.85 4.46 -15.34
N GLU A 129 16.00 5.44 -14.43
CA GLU A 129 17.33 5.90 -13.98
C GLU A 129 18.13 4.77 -13.30
N ILE A 130 17.46 3.91 -12.54
CA ILE A 130 18.10 2.76 -11.88
C ILE A 130 18.11 1.49 -12.72
N GLY A 131 17.78 1.59 -14.02
CA GLY A 131 17.91 0.50 -15.01
C GLY A 131 16.73 -0.45 -15.10
N LEU A 132 15.54 -0.08 -14.61
CA LEU A 132 14.30 -0.84 -14.80
C LEU A 132 13.55 -0.38 -16.05
N THR A 133 12.86 -1.31 -16.70
CA THR A 133 11.93 -1.03 -17.80
C THR A 133 10.54 -1.51 -17.41
N LEU A 134 9.62 -0.58 -17.21
CA LEU A 134 8.23 -0.90 -16.94
C LEU A 134 7.54 -1.37 -18.22
N LEU A 135 6.68 -2.37 -18.09
CA LEU A 135 5.94 -2.99 -19.18
C LEU A 135 4.51 -2.45 -19.21
N PRO A 136 3.95 -2.12 -20.39
CA PRO A 136 2.58 -1.65 -20.49
C PRO A 136 1.59 -2.75 -20.14
N ILE A 137 0.57 -2.41 -19.35
CA ILE A 137 -0.47 -3.34 -18.93
C ILE A 137 -1.39 -3.68 -20.09
N ASN A 138 -1.82 -2.67 -20.88
CA ASN A 138 -2.68 -2.84 -22.06
C ASN A 138 -3.90 -3.73 -21.75
N SER A 139 -4.58 -3.48 -20.67
CA SER A 139 -5.78 -4.19 -20.24
C SER A 139 -6.91 -3.21 -19.97
N LYS A 140 -8.13 -3.63 -20.27
CA LYS A 140 -9.33 -2.90 -19.85
C LYS A 140 -9.76 -3.36 -18.48
N ASP A 141 -10.58 -2.56 -17.79
CA ASP A 141 -11.06 -2.83 -16.44
C ASP A 141 -12.47 -3.42 -16.46
N PRO A 142 -12.60 -4.73 -16.62
CA PRO A 142 -13.87 -5.40 -16.51
C PRO A 142 -14.37 -5.43 -15.07
N SER A 143 -15.69 -5.65 -14.94
CA SER A 143 -16.30 -5.98 -13.66
C SER A 143 -17.04 -7.31 -13.76
N ILE A 144 -17.06 -8.07 -12.67
CA ILE A 144 -17.96 -9.21 -12.51
C ILE A 144 -19.13 -8.75 -11.62
N ILE A 145 -20.29 -8.54 -12.23
CA ILE A 145 -21.48 -8.03 -11.57
C ILE A 145 -22.59 -9.08 -11.70
N ALA A 146 -23.13 -9.56 -10.58
CA ALA A 146 -24.16 -10.60 -10.55
C ALA A 146 -23.79 -11.83 -11.40
N GLY A 147 -22.54 -12.28 -11.33
CA GLY A 147 -22.03 -13.42 -12.09
C GLY A 147 -21.74 -13.13 -13.57
N LYS A 148 -22.03 -11.92 -14.06
CA LYS A 148 -21.77 -11.53 -15.46
C LYS A 148 -20.48 -10.74 -15.57
N TRP A 149 -19.59 -11.17 -16.44
CA TRP A 149 -18.38 -10.44 -16.81
C TRP A 149 -18.74 -9.29 -17.77
N VAL A 150 -18.46 -8.05 -17.39
CA VAL A 150 -18.73 -6.82 -18.14
C VAL A 150 -17.39 -6.20 -18.53
N PRO A 151 -17.05 -6.15 -19.82
CA PRO A 151 -15.79 -5.54 -20.24
C PRO A 151 -15.88 -4.04 -20.12
N ASP A 152 -14.79 -3.38 -19.68
CA ASP A 152 -14.62 -1.94 -19.75
C ASP A 152 -15.83 -1.15 -19.20
N THR A 153 -16.05 -1.29 -17.89
CA THR A 153 -17.31 -0.94 -17.19
C THR A 153 -17.79 0.49 -17.46
N TRP A 154 -16.89 1.48 -17.47
CA TRP A 154 -17.25 2.89 -17.64
C TRP A 154 -17.18 3.41 -19.11
N ARG A 155 -16.87 2.55 -20.07
CA ARG A 155 -16.82 2.86 -21.50
C ARG A 155 -17.80 1.99 -22.29
N SER A 156 -17.29 1.05 -23.07
CA SER A 156 -18.10 0.16 -23.90
C SER A 156 -18.95 -0.85 -23.10
N GLY A 157 -18.61 -1.09 -21.86
CA GLY A 157 -19.34 -1.99 -20.95
C GLY A 157 -20.64 -1.41 -20.40
N LEU A 158 -20.85 -0.09 -20.45
CA LEU A 158 -22.06 0.55 -19.90
C LEU A 158 -23.37 -0.05 -20.45
N ASP A 159 -23.41 -0.36 -21.74
CA ASP A 159 -24.58 -0.99 -22.38
C ASP A 159 -24.74 -2.48 -22.01
N GLN A 160 -23.69 -3.10 -21.48
CA GLN A 160 -23.64 -4.51 -21.12
C GLN A 160 -23.86 -4.77 -19.63
N LEU A 161 -23.96 -3.71 -18.81
CA LEU A 161 -24.26 -3.84 -17.38
C LEU A 161 -25.53 -4.68 -17.19
N PRO A 162 -25.55 -5.63 -16.24
CA PRO A 162 -26.69 -6.52 -16.00
C PRO A 162 -27.81 -5.84 -15.20
N TYR A 163 -28.13 -4.61 -15.58
CA TYR A 163 -29.14 -3.77 -14.97
C TYR A 163 -30.26 -3.39 -15.95
N PRO A 164 -31.45 -2.97 -15.49
CA PRO A 164 -32.48 -2.40 -16.34
C PRO A 164 -31.96 -1.19 -17.16
N ALA A 165 -32.60 -0.91 -18.30
CA ALA A 165 -32.23 0.18 -19.18
C ALA A 165 -32.17 1.55 -18.45
N SER A 166 -33.12 1.81 -17.55
CA SER A 166 -33.16 3.04 -16.75
C SER A 166 -31.93 3.21 -15.84
N VAL A 167 -31.40 2.11 -15.31
CA VAL A 167 -30.18 2.13 -14.48
C VAL A 167 -28.98 2.39 -15.37
N ARG A 168 -28.86 1.72 -16.53
CA ARG A 168 -27.75 1.98 -17.48
C ARG A 168 -27.74 3.44 -17.97
N GLU A 169 -28.90 4.02 -18.25
CA GLU A 169 -28.99 5.45 -18.60
C GLU A 169 -28.58 6.36 -17.43
N SER A 170 -28.86 5.96 -16.19
CA SER A 170 -28.38 6.68 -15.00
C SER A 170 -26.86 6.66 -14.91
N PHE A 171 -26.17 5.53 -15.22
CA PHE A 171 -24.71 5.46 -15.31
C PHE A 171 -24.15 6.41 -16.39
N LYS A 172 -24.75 6.41 -17.58
CA LYS A 172 -24.30 7.31 -18.66
C LYS A 172 -24.44 8.78 -18.29
N LYS A 173 -25.58 9.14 -17.67
CA LYS A 173 -25.83 10.50 -17.20
C LYS A 173 -24.83 10.91 -16.13
N PHE A 174 -24.61 10.09 -15.11
CA PHE A 174 -23.63 10.33 -14.05
C PHE A 174 -22.24 10.53 -14.65
N ARG A 175 -21.78 9.61 -15.52
CA ARG A 175 -20.51 9.74 -16.21
C ARG A 175 -20.36 11.08 -16.92
N ALA A 176 -21.36 11.48 -17.70
CA ALA A 176 -21.32 12.72 -18.46
C ALA A 176 -21.22 13.96 -17.54
N GLU A 177 -21.97 13.97 -16.44
CA GLU A 177 -21.97 15.09 -15.50
C GLU A 177 -20.67 15.19 -14.69
N ILE A 178 -20.09 14.05 -14.25
CA ILE A 178 -18.80 14.07 -13.53
C ILE A 178 -17.65 14.44 -14.47
N LEU A 179 -17.64 13.94 -15.71
CA LEU A 179 -16.62 14.33 -16.71
C LEU A 179 -16.69 15.81 -17.10
N ALA A 180 -17.83 16.45 -16.89
CA ALA A 180 -17.98 17.90 -17.12
C ALA A 180 -17.39 18.73 -15.95
N LEU A 181 -17.11 18.13 -14.82
CA LEU A 181 -16.37 18.78 -13.74
C LEU A 181 -14.90 18.92 -14.17
N ASP A 182 -14.34 20.07 -13.90
CA ASP A 182 -12.92 20.35 -14.16
C ASP A 182 -12.22 20.34 -12.77
N PRO A 183 -11.62 19.20 -12.35
CA PRO A 183 -11.03 19.11 -11.03
C PRO A 183 -9.91 20.12 -10.81
N ASP A 184 -9.11 20.44 -11.83
CA ASP A 184 -8.00 21.39 -11.71
C ASP A 184 -8.49 22.81 -11.41
N LYS A 185 -9.59 23.23 -12.04
CA LYS A 185 -10.18 24.56 -11.80
C LYS A 185 -11.05 24.64 -10.56
N ASN A 186 -11.60 23.51 -10.11
CA ASN A 186 -12.59 23.46 -9.04
C ASN A 186 -12.09 22.73 -7.79
N VAL A 187 -10.76 22.58 -7.64
CA VAL A 187 -10.15 21.83 -6.53
C VAL A 187 -10.69 22.25 -5.16
N GLN A 188 -10.81 23.56 -4.91
CA GLN A 188 -11.27 24.07 -3.63
C GLN A 188 -12.72 23.66 -3.31
N GLN A 189 -13.61 23.65 -4.29
CA GLN A 189 -14.98 23.20 -4.10
C GLN A 189 -15.06 21.68 -3.97
N LEU A 190 -14.45 20.97 -4.92
CA LEU A 190 -14.55 19.52 -5.03
C LEU A 190 -13.88 18.83 -3.83
N ASP A 191 -12.74 19.36 -3.36
CA ASP A 191 -12.08 18.80 -2.18
C ASP A 191 -12.88 18.97 -0.89
N ASN A 192 -13.66 20.03 -0.77
CA ASN A 192 -14.49 20.25 0.43
C ASN A 192 -15.84 19.52 0.42
N GLU A 193 -16.12 18.73 -0.62
CA GLU A 193 -17.39 18.03 -0.78
C GLU A 193 -17.16 16.52 -0.90
N PRO A 194 -17.99 15.67 -0.22
CA PRO A 194 -17.90 14.24 -0.41
C PRO A 194 -18.49 13.80 -1.75
N LEU A 195 -17.92 12.74 -2.35
CA LEU A 195 -18.43 12.12 -3.57
C LEU A 195 -19.93 11.77 -3.47
N SER A 196 -20.39 11.35 -2.30
CA SER A 196 -21.79 10.98 -2.06
C SER A 196 -22.77 12.12 -2.35
N LYS A 197 -22.34 13.38 -2.30
CA LYS A 197 -23.15 14.53 -2.70
C LYS A 197 -23.49 14.47 -4.20
N TYR A 198 -22.55 14.06 -5.02
CA TYR A 198 -22.69 13.97 -6.48
C TYR A 198 -23.39 12.69 -6.93
N LEU A 199 -23.57 11.73 -6.04
CA LEU A 199 -24.32 10.48 -6.31
C LEU A 199 -25.82 10.62 -6.06
N LYS A 200 -26.28 11.73 -5.47
CA LYS A 200 -27.71 11.95 -5.16
C LYS A 200 -28.55 12.07 -6.42
N GLY A 201 -29.63 11.32 -6.49
CA GLY A 201 -30.59 11.35 -7.62
C GLY A 201 -30.24 10.39 -8.76
N TYR A 202 -29.15 9.64 -8.64
CA TYR A 202 -28.80 8.56 -9.56
C TYR A 202 -29.19 7.19 -9.04
N ALA A 203 -29.07 6.17 -9.89
CA ALA A 203 -29.32 4.78 -9.51
C ALA A 203 -28.35 4.34 -8.40
N PRO A 204 -28.85 3.63 -7.36
CA PRO A 204 -28.03 3.24 -6.21
C PRO A 204 -26.86 2.28 -6.57
N GLU A 205 -26.96 1.58 -7.71
CA GLU A 205 -25.93 0.71 -8.24
C GLU A 205 -24.63 1.48 -8.59
N ILE A 206 -24.72 2.78 -8.91
CA ILE A 206 -23.56 3.65 -9.13
C ILE A 206 -22.80 3.82 -7.81
N LYS A 207 -23.53 4.09 -6.72
CA LYS A 207 -22.91 4.18 -5.39
C LYS A 207 -22.27 2.85 -4.99
N GLN A 208 -22.94 1.73 -5.24
CA GLN A 208 -22.39 0.39 -4.95
C GLN A 208 -21.08 0.14 -5.69
N TRP A 209 -20.98 0.58 -6.93
CA TRP A 209 -19.75 0.47 -7.71
C TRP A 209 -18.63 1.32 -7.12
N TRP A 210 -18.89 2.59 -6.81
CA TRP A 210 -17.92 3.48 -6.21
C TRP A 210 -17.52 3.05 -4.79
N ASP A 211 -18.42 2.46 -4.01
CA ASP A 211 -18.13 1.91 -2.67
C ASP A 211 -17.33 0.59 -2.72
N ALA A 212 -17.12 0.01 -3.92
CA ALA A 212 -16.13 -1.04 -4.15
C ALA A 212 -14.82 -0.46 -4.70
N TYR A 213 -14.91 0.43 -5.69
CA TYR A 213 -13.77 1.03 -6.37
C TYR A 213 -12.91 1.91 -5.46
N GLY A 214 -13.52 2.87 -4.77
CA GLY A 214 -12.83 3.82 -3.92
C GLY A 214 -12.03 3.19 -2.78
N PRO A 215 -12.57 2.24 -2.01
CA PRO A 215 -11.79 1.54 -1.00
C PRO A 215 -10.54 0.85 -1.54
N SER A 216 -10.54 0.35 -2.77
CA SER A 216 -9.36 -0.26 -3.39
C SER A 216 -8.31 0.78 -3.78
N ASN A 217 -8.70 1.82 -4.48
CA ASN A 217 -7.75 2.78 -5.04
C ASN A 217 -7.23 3.79 -4.01
N TRP A 218 -8.09 4.28 -3.11
CA TRP A 218 -7.72 5.31 -2.13
C TRP A 218 -8.21 5.07 -0.70
N GLY A 219 -8.69 3.87 -0.41
CA GLY A 219 -9.01 3.46 0.97
C GLY A 219 -10.35 3.94 1.50
N ALA A 220 -11.16 4.72 0.75
CA ALA A 220 -12.39 5.36 1.22
C ALA A 220 -13.60 5.04 0.34
N ASN A 221 -14.76 4.86 0.98
CA ASN A 221 -16.05 4.78 0.29
C ASN A 221 -16.53 6.18 -0.14
N SER A 222 -17.63 6.26 -0.87
CA SER A 222 -18.15 7.51 -1.43
C SER A 222 -18.56 8.57 -0.37
N GLU A 223 -18.89 8.17 0.85
CA GLU A 223 -19.23 9.11 1.92
C GLU A 223 -17.99 9.82 2.51
N ASP A 224 -16.86 9.13 2.51
CA ASP A 224 -15.60 9.60 3.06
C ASP A 224 -14.63 10.16 2.00
N THR A 225 -14.92 9.98 0.71
CA THR A 225 -14.04 10.41 -0.39
C THR A 225 -14.31 11.85 -0.80
N SER A 226 -13.27 12.69 -0.92
CA SER A 226 -13.33 13.99 -1.58
C SER A 226 -13.79 13.83 -3.04
N ALA A 227 -14.74 14.65 -3.48
CA ALA A 227 -15.21 14.63 -4.86
C ALA A 227 -14.11 15.00 -5.86
N TYR A 228 -13.07 15.69 -5.43
CA TYR A 228 -11.89 16.02 -6.24
C TYR A 228 -11.21 14.77 -6.79
N VAL A 229 -10.93 13.80 -5.91
CA VAL A 229 -10.28 12.52 -6.29
C VAL A 229 -11.15 11.74 -7.28
N ALA A 230 -12.44 11.57 -6.96
CA ALA A 230 -13.34 10.81 -7.82
C ALA A 230 -13.57 11.45 -9.21
N ALA A 231 -13.53 12.79 -9.29
CA ALA A 231 -13.64 13.47 -10.58
C ALA A 231 -12.39 13.26 -11.46
N GLY A 232 -11.19 13.34 -10.86
CA GLY A 232 -9.94 13.03 -11.55
C GLY A 232 -9.89 11.58 -12.01
N GLU A 233 -10.23 10.66 -11.12
CA GLU A 233 -10.21 9.23 -11.39
C GLU A 233 -11.18 8.82 -12.51
N LEU A 234 -12.39 9.38 -12.57
CA LEU A 234 -13.31 9.05 -13.65
C LEU A 234 -12.78 9.55 -15.02
N GLN A 235 -12.09 10.69 -15.06
CA GLN A 235 -11.40 11.14 -16.28
C GLN A 235 -10.33 10.12 -16.69
N TYR A 236 -9.56 9.63 -15.75
CA TYR A 236 -8.51 8.65 -15.96
C TYR A 236 -9.06 7.32 -16.50
N ILE A 237 -9.99 6.67 -15.81
CA ILE A 237 -10.54 5.35 -16.20
C ILE A 237 -11.39 5.39 -17.48
N THR A 238 -11.77 6.60 -17.95
CA THR A 238 -12.48 6.79 -19.22
C THR A 238 -11.58 7.26 -20.35
N ALA A 239 -10.29 7.53 -20.10
CA ALA A 239 -9.33 7.90 -21.13
C ALA A 239 -9.17 6.81 -22.20
N GLU A 240 -8.88 7.19 -23.46
CA GLU A 240 -8.74 6.23 -24.56
C GLU A 240 -7.46 5.39 -24.43
N GLU A 241 -6.36 6.01 -23.99
CA GLU A 241 -5.08 5.36 -23.78
C GLU A 241 -4.99 4.77 -22.35
N ASP A 242 -4.54 3.53 -22.25
CA ASP A 242 -4.12 2.93 -20.98
C ASP A 242 -2.67 3.33 -20.71
N THR A 243 -2.47 4.23 -19.75
CA THR A 243 -1.14 4.72 -19.35
C THR A 243 -0.47 3.83 -18.32
N ARG A 244 -1.19 2.82 -17.79
CA ARG A 244 -0.68 1.95 -16.75
C ARG A 244 0.47 1.09 -17.22
N VAL A 245 1.48 1.01 -16.36
CA VAL A 245 2.68 0.19 -16.54
C VAL A 245 2.97 -0.58 -15.27
N THR A 246 3.64 -1.72 -15.38
CA THR A 246 4.06 -2.48 -14.19
C THR A 246 5.36 -3.24 -14.44
N LEU A 247 5.86 -3.84 -13.39
CA LEU A 247 7.01 -4.74 -13.37
C LEU A 247 6.56 -6.14 -12.92
N PRO A 248 7.23 -7.22 -13.32
CA PRO A 248 7.06 -8.51 -12.67
C PRO A 248 7.30 -8.38 -11.16
N GLY A 249 6.26 -8.65 -10.35
CA GLY A 249 6.27 -8.37 -8.90
C GLY A 249 5.76 -6.98 -8.51
N GLY A 250 5.19 -6.23 -9.45
CA GLY A 250 4.61 -4.91 -9.21
C GLY A 250 5.65 -3.88 -8.77
N ASN A 251 5.21 -2.86 -8.03
CA ASN A 251 6.07 -1.80 -7.52
C ASN A 251 7.09 -2.28 -6.45
N GLY A 252 6.93 -3.51 -5.96
CA GLY A 252 7.95 -4.17 -5.14
C GLY A 252 9.27 -4.38 -5.87
N ALA A 253 9.25 -4.50 -7.21
CA ALA A 253 10.45 -4.57 -8.02
C ALA A 253 11.25 -3.25 -8.02
N LEU A 254 10.56 -2.09 -7.98
CA LEU A 254 11.22 -0.78 -7.82
C LEU A 254 11.96 -0.70 -6.47
N SER A 255 11.28 -1.08 -5.38
CA SER A 255 11.88 -1.09 -4.05
C SER A 255 13.09 -2.02 -3.97
N ARG A 256 12.98 -3.23 -4.52
CA ARG A 256 14.07 -4.22 -4.58
C ARG A 256 15.26 -3.65 -5.35
N GLN A 257 15.02 -3.01 -6.48
CA GLN A 257 16.07 -2.43 -7.32
C GLN A 257 16.75 -1.23 -6.63
N LEU A 258 15.99 -0.35 -5.97
CA LEU A 258 16.55 0.75 -5.18
C LEU A 258 17.47 0.21 -4.07
N ALA A 259 16.98 -0.76 -3.30
CA ALA A 259 17.80 -1.37 -2.25
C ALA A 259 19.06 -2.04 -2.84
N SER A 260 18.92 -2.79 -3.94
CA SER A 260 20.05 -3.44 -4.63
C SER A 260 21.06 -2.45 -5.21
N THR A 261 20.63 -1.26 -5.62
CA THR A 261 21.47 -0.18 -6.12
C THR A 261 22.28 0.47 -4.97
N LEU A 262 21.69 0.59 -3.80
CA LEU A 262 22.30 1.22 -2.63
C LEU A 262 23.21 0.27 -1.84
N GLN A 263 22.77 -0.96 -1.60
CA GLN A 263 23.46 -1.91 -0.71
C GLN A 263 24.94 -2.16 -1.03
N PRO A 264 25.41 -2.29 -2.28
CA PRO A 264 26.82 -2.58 -2.56
C PRO A 264 27.79 -1.53 -1.99
N LYS A 265 27.33 -0.28 -1.86
CA LYS A 265 28.16 0.81 -1.36
C LYS A 265 27.79 1.28 0.05
N TYR A 266 26.55 1.07 0.47
CA TYR A 266 25.98 1.70 1.66
C TYR A 266 25.34 0.68 2.63
N ALA A 267 25.69 -0.61 2.55
CA ALA A 267 25.11 -1.66 3.40
C ALA A 267 25.16 -1.30 4.91
N GLU A 268 26.28 -0.76 5.39
CA GLU A 268 26.46 -0.34 6.80
C GLU A 268 25.64 0.92 7.18
N ARG A 269 25.01 1.57 6.19
CA ARG A 269 24.15 2.75 6.35
C ARG A 269 22.68 2.43 6.13
N MET A 270 22.33 1.16 6.03
CA MET A 270 20.97 0.67 5.83
C MET A 270 20.70 -0.41 6.88
N ILE A 271 19.93 -0.07 7.91
CA ILE A 271 19.63 -0.97 9.03
C ILE A 271 18.14 -1.30 9.02
N SER A 272 17.81 -2.57 8.78
CA SER A 272 16.48 -3.14 8.96
C SER A 272 16.29 -3.63 10.40
N ASP A 273 15.10 -4.12 10.76
CA ASP A 273 14.72 -4.50 12.13
C ASP A 273 15.01 -3.42 13.18
N ALA A 274 14.97 -2.14 12.77
CA ALA A 274 15.27 -0.97 13.57
C ALA A 274 14.02 -0.13 13.81
N THR A 275 13.30 -0.37 14.90
CA THR A 275 12.07 0.36 15.24
C THR A 275 12.39 1.66 15.97
N ILE A 276 12.05 2.79 15.37
CA ILE A 276 12.24 4.12 15.94
C ILE A 276 11.23 4.35 17.06
N VAL A 277 11.70 4.86 18.21
CA VAL A 277 10.90 5.12 19.41
C VAL A 277 10.92 6.58 19.85
N ALA A 278 11.85 7.41 19.37
CA ALA A 278 11.88 8.85 19.61
C ALA A 278 12.70 9.60 18.56
N VAL A 279 12.27 10.82 18.22
CA VAL A 279 12.97 11.78 17.36
C VAL A 279 12.96 13.14 18.06
N ASP A 280 14.09 13.53 18.63
CA ASP A 280 14.22 14.72 19.46
C ASP A 280 15.02 15.82 18.75
N GLN A 281 14.34 16.85 18.26
CA GLN A 281 15.00 18.00 17.66
C GLN A 281 15.67 18.86 18.74
N GLN A 282 16.95 19.11 18.56
CA GLN A 282 17.77 20.02 19.37
C GLN A 282 18.19 21.25 18.55
N GLN A 283 18.86 22.21 19.15
CA GLN A 283 19.30 23.43 18.44
C GLN A 283 20.24 23.13 17.26
N THR A 284 21.15 22.18 17.39
CA THR A 284 22.19 21.90 16.40
C THR A 284 22.09 20.53 15.74
N GLU A 285 21.35 19.61 16.30
CA GLU A 285 21.20 18.23 15.83
C GLU A 285 19.80 17.69 16.11
N VAL A 286 19.43 16.59 15.45
CA VAL A 286 18.26 15.78 15.80
C VAL A 286 18.76 14.45 16.35
N ARG A 287 18.25 14.00 17.49
CA ARG A 287 18.59 12.70 18.07
C ARG A 287 17.47 11.71 17.72
N VAL A 288 17.87 10.58 17.19
CA VAL A 288 16.97 9.48 16.83
C VAL A 288 17.31 8.29 17.71
N THR A 289 16.31 7.84 18.50
CA THR A 289 16.42 6.64 19.34
C THR A 289 15.61 5.52 18.73
N TYR A 290 16.19 4.35 18.62
CA TYR A 290 15.58 3.17 18.02
C TYR A 290 15.94 1.89 18.78
N VAL A 291 15.09 0.86 18.61
CA VAL A 291 15.36 -0.50 19.10
C VAL A 291 15.86 -1.33 17.93
N HIS A 292 16.98 -2.00 18.10
CA HIS A 292 17.53 -2.94 17.13
C HIS A 292 18.17 -4.11 17.89
N GLU A 293 17.86 -5.35 17.49
CA GLU A 293 18.30 -6.57 18.20
C GLU A 293 17.97 -6.56 19.70
N GLY A 294 16.83 -5.96 20.06
CA GLY A 294 16.38 -5.82 21.46
C GLY A 294 17.08 -4.72 22.27
N GLU A 295 18.08 -4.03 21.72
CA GLU A 295 18.83 -2.98 22.36
C GLU A 295 18.35 -1.59 21.93
N LEU A 296 18.33 -0.64 22.87
CA LEU A 296 18.13 0.78 22.60
C LEU A 296 19.44 1.42 22.15
N ARG A 297 19.37 2.13 21.02
CA ARG A 297 20.51 2.89 20.46
C ARG A 297 20.04 4.31 20.15
N THR A 298 20.92 5.30 20.37
CA THR A 298 20.69 6.70 20.00
C THR A 298 21.81 7.19 19.10
N ILE A 299 21.40 7.79 18.00
CA ILE A 299 22.28 8.47 17.04
C ILE A 299 21.84 9.92 16.89
N ALA A 300 22.69 10.76 16.28
CA ALA A 300 22.35 12.13 15.96
C ALA A 300 22.57 12.42 14.47
N ALA A 301 21.83 13.38 13.94
CA ALA A 301 21.99 13.86 12.57
C ALA A 301 21.81 15.39 12.50
N LYS A 302 22.39 16.01 11.46
CA LYS A 302 22.11 17.43 11.17
C LYS A 302 20.65 17.62 10.75
N TYR A 303 20.13 16.69 9.93
CA TYR A 303 18.75 16.67 9.43
C TYR A 303 18.15 15.28 9.49
N VAL A 304 16.81 15.22 9.57
CA VAL A 304 16.04 13.96 9.54
C VAL A 304 14.97 14.05 8.46
N VAL A 305 14.89 13.01 7.65
CA VAL A 305 13.79 12.77 6.70
C VAL A 305 12.84 11.74 7.32
N MET A 306 11.62 12.15 7.59
CA MET A 306 10.56 11.26 8.08
C MET A 306 9.78 10.67 6.91
N ALA A 307 10.16 9.50 6.46
CA ALA A 307 9.49 8.73 5.40
C ALA A 307 8.46 7.75 5.99
N THR A 308 7.71 8.23 6.96
CA THR A 308 6.67 7.47 7.70
C THR A 308 5.34 8.22 7.66
N PRO A 309 4.19 7.51 7.82
CA PRO A 309 2.90 8.16 7.92
C PRO A 309 2.86 9.25 9.00
N LYS A 310 2.08 10.31 8.75
CA LYS A 310 2.00 11.49 9.63
C LYS A 310 1.58 11.15 11.06
N PHE A 311 0.68 10.17 11.25
CA PHE A 311 0.27 9.75 12.61
C PHE A 311 1.42 9.10 13.39
N ILE A 312 2.41 8.49 12.71
CA ILE A 312 3.64 7.98 13.34
C ILE A 312 4.57 9.15 13.69
N ALA A 313 4.83 10.03 12.71
CA ALA A 313 5.68 11.18 12.92
C ALA A 313 5.18 12.07 14.09
N SER A 314 3.86 12.29 14.18
CA SER A 314 3.23 13.08 15.23
C SER A 314 3.50 12.56 16.65
N ARG A 315 3.71 11.25 16.81
CA ARG A 315 3.99 10.61 18.10
C ARG A 315 5.49 10.54 18.42
N LEU A 316 6.32 10.43 17.38
CA LEU A 316 7.77 10.31 17.55
C LEU A 316 8.46 11.65 17.80
N ILE A 317 7.87 12.77 17.36
CA ILE A 317 8.49 14.10 17.34
C ILE A 317 7.76 15.04 18.31
N PRO A 318 8.26 15.23 19.53
CA PRO A 318 7.64 16.18 20.49
C PRO A 318 7.64 17.65 20.02
N ALA A 319 8.58 18.02 19.17
CA ALA A 319 8.76 19.40 18.71
C ALA A 319 7.75 19.88 17.66
N ILE A 320 6.82 19.01 17.19
CA ILE A 320 5.78 19.42 16.24
C ILE A 320 4.82 20.41 16.92
N PRO A 321 4.56 21.60 16.32
CA PRO A 321 3.58 22.55 16.79
C PRO A 321 2.17 21.93 16.92
N ASP A 322 1.39 22.36 17.90
CA ASP A 322 0.08 21.75 18.20
C ASP A 322 -0.87 21.75 16.99
N ALA A 323 -1.00 22.87 16.28
CA ALA A 323 -1.86 22.97 15.09
C ALA A 323 -1.40 21.99 13.96
N GLN A 324 -0.10 21.84 13.76
CA GLN A 324 0.44 20.88 12.79
C GLN A 324 0.19 19.43 13.25
N ARG A 325 0.33 19.17 14.55
CA ARG A 325 0.04 17.87 15.15
C ARG A 325 -1.43 17.50 14.99
N GLU A 326 -2.35 18.44 15.20
CA GLU A 326 -3.79 18.25 14.96
C GLU A 326 -4.06 17.90 13.50
N ALA A 327 -3.45 18.60 12.55
CA ALA A 327 -3.56 18.28 11.13
C ALA A 327 -2.98 16.90 10.81
N MET A 328 -1.84 16.50 11.39
CA MET A 328 -1.26 15.16 11.22
C MET A 328 -2.16 14.06 11.81
N LEU A 329 -2.88 14.33 12.88
CA LEU A 329 -3.76 13.36 13.54
C LEU A 329 -5.17 13.33 12.91
N SER A 330 -5.54 14.30 12.09
CA SER A 330 -6.80 14.29 11.35
C SER A 330 -6.81 13.33 10.18
N TYR A 331 -5.64 12.91 9.68
CA TYR A 331 -5.57 11.86 8.68
C TYR A 331 -6.21 10.57 9.18
N ARG A 332 -7.06 10.02 8.36
CA ARG A 332 -7.59 8.66 8.51
C ARG A 332 -6.82 7.73 7.58
N TYR A 333 -6.67 6.47 7.96
CA TYR A 333 -5.95 5.47 7.17
C TYR A 333 -6.79 4.20 7.02
N CYS A 334 -6.78 3.62 5.83
CA CYS A 334 -7.45 2.36 5.54
C CYS A 334 -6.64 1.17 6.07
N PRO A 335 -7.24 0.21 6.76
CA PRO A 335 -6.64 -1.12 6.92
C PRO A 335 -6.84 -1.91 5.61
N TYR A 336 -5.74 -2.39 5.03
CA TYR A 336 -5.76 -2.91 3.67
C TYR A 336 -4.94 -4.20 3.55
N PRO A 337 -5.49 -5.35 3.95
CA PRO A 337 -4.85 -6.63 3.68
C PRO A 337 -4.86 -6.97 2.19
N VAL A 338 -3.77 -7.57 1.73
CA VAL A 338 -3.62 -8.11 0.37
C VAL A 338 -3.44 -9.61 0.45
N ILE A 339 -4.14 -10.35 -0.40
CA ILE A 339 -4.16 -11.82 -0.36
C ILE A 339 -3.74 -12.35 -1.72
N ASN A 340 -2.63 -13.07 -1.75
CA ASN A 340 -2.17 -13.77 -2.94
C ASN A 340 -2.61 -15.24 -2.88
N MET A 341 -3.36 -15.68 -3.89
CA MET A 341 -3.75 -17.06 -4.08
C MET A 341 -2.97 -17.66 -5.25
N ILE A 342 -2.23 -18.71 -4.97
CA ILE A 342 -1.34 -19.37 -5.91
C ILE A 342 -2.04 -20.65 -6.40
N PHE A 343 -2.25 -20.77 -7.70
CA PHE A 343 -2.86 -21.94 -8.35
C PHE A 343 -1.82 -22.61 -9.26
N ASP A 344 -1.77 -23.94 -9.22
CA ASP A 344 -0.89 -24.78 -10.06
C ASP A 344 -1.40 -24.96 -11.50
N LYS A 345 -2.51 -24.32 -11.83
CA LYS A 345 -3.14 -24.33 -13.16
C LYS A 345 -3.82 -23.00 -13.43
N PRO A 346 -4.03 -22.64 -14.71
CA PRO A 346 -4.76 -21.42 -15.05
C PRO A 346 -6.19 -21.43 -14.51
N VAL A 347 -6.54 -20.41 -13.74
CA VAL A 347 -7.88 -20.16 -13.21
C VAL A 347 -8.50 -18.95 -13.89
N TYR A 348 -7.71 -17.86 -14.04
CA TYR A 348 -8.17 -16.63 -14.68
C TYR A 348 -7.02 -15.91 -15.40
N ASN A 349 -7.25 -15.55 -16.69
CA ASN A 349 -6.32 -14.78 -17.52
C ASN A 349 -7.07 -13.91 -18.55
N ARG A 350 -8.19 -13.26 -18.15
CA ARG A 350 -9.04 -12.49 -19.09
C ARG A 350 -8.72 -11.00 -19.08
N ALA A 351 -8.19 -10.47 -17.98
CA ALA A 351 -7.77 -9.08 -17.80
C ALA A 351 -6.68 -9.02 -16.73
N TYR A 352 -5.94 -7.90 -16.70
CA TYR A 352 -4.99 -7.62 -15.64
C TYR A 352 -5.71 -7.44 -14.31
N ASP A 353 -6.64 -6.53 -14.27
CA ASP A 353 -7.45 -6.20 -13.10
C ASP A 353 -8.94 -6.51 -13.37
N THR A 354 -9.66 -6.96 -12.36
CA THR A 354 -11.08 -7.32 -12.46
C THR A 354 -11.84 -6.93 -11.20
N TRP A 355 -12.75 -5.97 -11.37
CA TRP A 355 -13.58 -5.42 -10.30
C TRP A 355 -14.71 -6.34 -9.91
N CYS A 356 -14.96 -6.51 -8.62
CA CYS A 356 -15.93 -7.45 -8.07
C CYS A 356 -16.84 -6.81 -7.01
N PRO A 357 -17.68 -5.82 -7.37
CA PRO A 357 -18.55 -5.13 -6.42
C PRO A 357 -19.44 -6.09 -5.60
N GLY A 358 -19.55 -5.83 -4.29
CA GLY A 358 -20.42 -6.60 -3.40
C GLY A 358 -19.82 -7.87 -2.81
N ASN A 359 -18.51 -8.08 -2.95
CA ASN A 359 -17.80 -9.23 -2.37
C ASN A 359 -16.93 -8.79 -1.17
N THR A 360 -16.27 -9.74 -0.50
CA THR A 360 -15.32 -9.47 0.61
C THR A 360 -13.99 -8.90 0.13
N PHE A 361 -13.76 -8.85 -1.16
CA PHE A 361 -12.67 -8.17 -1.83
C PHE A 361 -13.24 -7.27 -2.93
N THR A 362 -12.52 -6.24 -3.29
CA THR A 362 -12.96 -5.23 -4.27
C THR A 362 -12.64 -5.64 -5.69
N ASP A 363 -11.48 -6.21 -5.89
CA ASP A 363 -10.88 -6.57 -7.17
C ASP A 363 -9.77 -7.59 -6.99
N PHE A 364 -9.30 -8.13 -8.11
CA PHE A 364 -8.10 -8.95 -8.14
C PHE A 364 -7.33 -8.76 -9.45
N ILE A 365 -6.01 -8.88 -9.36
CA ILE A 365 -5.11 -8.79 -10.51
C ILE A 365 -4.43 -10.12 -10.81
N VAL A 366 -4.02 -10.30 -12.08
CA VAL A 366 -3.18 -11.41 -12.54
C VAL A 366 -1.73 -10.99 -12.44
N ALA A 367 -0.97 -11.60 -11.53
CA ALA A 367 0.37 -11.14 -11.14
C ALA A 367 1.41 -11.16 -12.29
N ASP A 368 1.28 -12.08 -13.24
CA ASP A 368 2.19 -12.25 -14.37
C ASP A 368 1.64 -11.72 -15.70
N TRP A 369 0.57 -10.94 -15.67
CA TRP A 369 -0.14 -10.46 -16.86
C TRP A 369 0.78 -9.90 -17.94
N VAL A 370 1.68 -8.99 -17.58
CA VAL A 370 2.57 -8.31 -18.54
C VAL A 370 3.61 -9.26 -19.15
N LEU A 371 3.86 -10.40 -18.53
CA LEU A 371 4.75 -11.42 -19.05
C LEU A 371 4.11 -12.25 -20.18
N HIS A 372 2.77 -12.33 -20.23
CA HIS A 372 2.08 -13.07 -21.30
C HIS A 372 2.38 -12.51 -22.70
N ALA A 373 2.70 -11.23 -22.80
CA ALA A 373 3.10 -10.58 -24.04
C ALA A 373 4.59 -10.75 -24.37
N GLN A 374 5.40 -11.34 -23.48
CA GLN A 374 6.83 -11.48 -23.69
C GLN A 374 7.17 -12.76 -24.48
N PRO A 375 8.08 -12.68 -25.47
CA PRO A 375 8.46 -13.83 -26.26
C PRO A 375 9.01 -14.97 -25.40
N GLY A 376 8.47 -16.17 -25.56
CA GLY A 376 8.93 -17.38 -24.88
C GLY A 376 8.47 -17.54 -23.44
N TYR A 377 7.64 -16.62 -22.91
CA TYR A 377 7.06 -16.79 -21.59
C TYR A 377 6.08 -17.98 -21.58
N VAL A 378 6.18 -18.79 -20.54
CA VAL A 378 5.25 -19.90 -20.26
C VAL A 378 4.80 -19.79 -18.83
N GLN A 379 3.50 -19.57 -18.63
CA GLN A 379 2.91 -19.51 -17.30
C GLN A 379 3.04 -20.87 -16.60
N LYS A 380 3.67 -20.89 -15.43
CA LYS A 380 3.77 -22.09 -14.57
C LYS A 380 2.65 -22.14 -13.55
N ASN A 381 2.45 -21.03 -12.86
CA ASN A 381 1.44 -20.88 -11.83
C ASN A 381 0.55 -19.70 -12.20
N ASN A 382 -0.74 -19.74 -11.85
CA ASN A 382 -1.62 -18.57 -11.96
C ASN A 382 -1.73 -17.95 -10.58
N ILE A 383 -1.13 -16.79 -10.37
CA ILE A 383 -1.15 -16.09 -9.10
C ILE A 383 -2.12 -14.92 -9.22
N LEU A 384 -3.16 -14.96 -8.39
CA LEU A 384 -4.15 -13.89 -8.29
C LEU A 384 -3.94 -13.12 -7.00
N THR A 385 -3.79 -11.80 -7.11
CA THR A 385 -3.63 -10.89 -5.98
C THR A 385 -4.95 -10.20 -5.70
N PHE A 386 -5.55 -10.49 -4.56
CA PHE A 386 -6.86 -9.94 -4.14
C PHE A 386 -6.66 -8.75 -3.23
N TYR A 387 -7.35 -7.66 -3.51
CA TYR A 387 -7.40 -6.46 -2.73
C TYR A 387 -8.61 -6.47 -1.79
N THR A 388 -8.34 -6.31 -0.49
CA THR A 388 -9.36 -6.55 0.55
C THR A 388 -9.36 -5.39 1.57
N PRO A 389 -9.67 -4.16 1.14
CA PRO A 389 -9.76 -3.03 2.06
C PRO A 389 -10.84 -3.27 3.11
N LEU A 390 -10.54 -2.96 4.37
CA LEU A 390 -11.45 -3.11 5.49
C LEU A 390 -11.88 -1.74 6.01
N SER A 391 -13.03 -1.69 6.67
CA SER A 391 -13.39 -0.49 7.43
C SER A 391 -12.42 -0.26 8.60
N GLU A 392 -12.24 0.99 9.02
CA GLU A 392 -11.36 1.33 10.14
C GLU A 392 -11.71 0.57 11.43
N VAL A 393 -12.99 0.28 11.65
CA VAL A 393 -13.46 -0.50 12.80
C VAL A 393 -12.94 -1.95 12.76
N GLN A 394 -12.77 -2.50 11.58
CA GLN A 394 -12.27 -3.87 11.38
C GLN A 394 -10.74 -3.97 11.49
N ARG A 395 -9.99 -2.86 11.54
CA ARG A 395 -8.51 -2.86 11.69
C ARG A 395 -8.04 -3.79 12.81
N ARG A 396 -8.75 -3.85 13.92
CA ARG A 396 -8.41 -4.73 15.07
C ARG A 396 -8.37 -6.21 14.72
N GLU A 397 -9.07 -6.64 13.67
CA GLU A 397 -9.06 -8.04 13.23
C GLU A 397 -7.69 -8.45 12.67
N LEU A 398 -6.93 -7.49 12.13
CA LEU A 398 -5.58 -7.71 11.62
C LEU A 398 -4.55 -8.01 12.72
N LEU A 399 -4.87 -7.78 13.99
CA LEU A 399 -3.99 -8.10 15.12
C LEU A 399 -3.98 -9.60 15.47
N ARG A 400 -4.94 -10.38 14.93
CA ARG A 400 -5.10 -11.80 15.24
C ARG A 400 -4.90 -12.65 13.99
N VAL A 401 -4.00 -13.61 14.07
CA VAL A 401 -3.70 -14.50 12.94
C VAL A 401 -4.95 -15.28 12.50
N GLU A 402 -5.75 -15.76 13.46
CA GLU A 402 -6.97 -16.51 13.16
C GLU A 402 -8.02 -15.67 12.43
N SER A 403 -8.19 -14.40 12.81
CA SER A 403 -9.07 -13.47 12.10
C SER A 403 -8.59 -13.21 10.67
N CYS A 404 -7.28 -13.01 10.48
CA CYS A 404 -6.67 -12.85 9.18
C CYS A 404 -6.89 -14.08 8.29
N GLN A 405 -6.68 -15.28 8.83
CA GLN A 405 -6.94 -16.54 8.12
C GLN A 405 -8.41 -16.64 7.69
N LYS A 406 -9.32 -16.26 8.58
CA LYS A 406 -10.76 -16.26 8.27
C LYS A 406 -11.13 -15.27 7.17
N ILE A 407 -10.49 -14.09 7.13
CA ILE A 407 -10.67 -13.12 6.03
C ILE A 407 -10.23 -13.77 4.72
N ALA A 408 -9.05 -14.39 4.66
CA ALA A 408 -8.55 -15.03 3.44
C ALA A 408 -9.43 -16.20 2.97
N GLU A 409 -9.94 -17.00 3.91
CA GLU A 409 -10.91 -18.08 3.61
C GLU A 409 -12.22 -17.52 3.02
N ASN A 410 -12.73 -16.41 3.56
CA ASN A 410 -13.94 -15.76 3.05
C ASN A 410 -13.71 -15.23 1.63
N VAL A 411 -12.56 -14.63 1.35
CA VAL A 411 -12.18 -14.16 0.00
C VAL A 411 -12.17 -15.32 -1.00
N LEU A 412 -11.54 -16.45 -0.65
CA LEU A 412 -11.59 -17.66 -1.49
C LEU A 412 -13.04 -18.14 -1.71
N GLY A 413 -13.85 -18.18 -0.66
CA GLY A 413 -15.24 -18.61 -0.75
C GLY A 413 -16.12 -17.70 -1.62
N ASP A 414 -15.86 -16.41 -1.62
CA ASP A 414 -16.57 -15.46 -2.49
C ASP A 414 -16.04 -15.52 -3.92
N PHE A 415 -14.74 -15.66 -4.13
CA PHE A 415 -14.16 -15.89 -5.45
C PHE A 415 -14.75 -17.13 -6.13
N GLN A 416 -14.86 -18.24 -5.40
CA GLN A 416 -15.46 -19.49 -5.91
C GLN A 416 -16.94 -19.34 -6.33
N LYS A 417 -17.64 -18.33 -5.81
CA LYS A 417 -19.05 -18.05 -6.13
C LYS A 417 -19.24 -17.02 -7.24
N LEU A 418 -18.18 -16.29 -7.60
CA LEU A 418 -18.29 -15.23 -8.61
C LEU A 418 -18.83 -15.71 -9.94
N GLN A 419 -18.30 -16.85 -10.42
CA GLN A 419 -18.69 -17.48 -11.68
C GLN A 419 -18.58 -19.00 -11.54
N PRO A 420 -19.39 -19.79 -12.29
CA PRO A 420 -19.37 -21.26 -12.21
C PRO A 420 -18.00 -21.88 -12.47
N GLU A 421 -17.19 -21.26 -13.33
CA GLU A 421 -15.83 -21.73 -13.66
C GLU A 421 -14.87 -21.66 -12.48
N PHE A 422 -15.11 -20.81 -11.48
CA PHE A 422 -14.27 -20.68 -10.30
C PHE A 422 -14.68 -21.62 -9.15
N ALA A 423 -15.84 -22.27 -9.24
CA ALA A 423 -16.39 -23.09 -8.14
C ALA A 423 -15.45 -24.19 -7.65
N SER A 424 -14.58 -24.70 -8.52
CA SER A 424 -13.60 -25.74 -8.18
C SER A 424 -12.17 -25.19 -8.01
N ALA A 425 -11.97 -23.86 -7.99
CA ALA A 425 -10.66 -23.26 -7.81
C ALA A 425 -10.13 -23.57 -6.41
N GLN A 426 -8.97 -24.23 -6.35
CA GLN A 426 -8.29 -24.56 -5.11
C GLN A 426 -6.85 -24.07 -5.22
N PRO A 427 -6.45 -23.08 -4.41
CA PRO A 427 -5.08 -22.62 -4.39
C PRO A 427 -4.18 -23.65 -3.68
N VAL A 428 -2.97 -23.84 -4.20
CA VAL A 428 -1.92 -24.65 -3.56
C VAL A 428 -1.31 -23.92 -2.36
N GLU A 429 -1.33 -22.58 -2.40
CA GLU A 429 -0.91 -21.73 -1.28
C GLU A 429 -1.73 -20.43 -1.24
N ILE A 430 -2.00 -19.95 -0.02
CA ILE A 430 -2.60 -18.63 0.24
C ILE A 430 -1.67 -17.85 1.14
N ARG A 431 -1.30 -16.64 0.72
CA ARG A 431 -0.47 -15.70 1.47
C ARG A 431 -1.25 -14.41 1.72
N MET A 432 -1.41 -14.02 2.97
CA MET A 432 -2.06 -12.77 3.36
C MET A 432 -1.06 -11.83 4.01
N TYR A 433 -1.01 -10.61 3.50
CA TYR A 433 -0.19 -9.52 4.03
C TYR A 433 -1.10 -8.54 4.75
N ARG A 434 -1.04 -8.54 6.10
CA ARG A 434 -1.84 -7.65 6.93
C ARG A 434 -1.18 -6.27 7.01
N ARG A 435 -1.88 -5.24 6.56
CA ARG A 435 -1.42 -3.86 6.61
C ARG A 435 -2.45 -3.01 7.32
N GLY A 436 -2.05 -2.42 8.46
CA GLY A 436 -2.98 -1.68 9.32
C GLY A 436 -3.27 -0.27 8.83
N HIS A 437 -2.31 0.39 8.17
CA HIS A 437 -2.37 1.81 7.83
C HIS A 437 -1.62 2.14 6.53
N PRO A 438 -1.79 1.39 5.43
CA PRO A 438 -0.96 1.58 4.23
C PRO A 438 -1.35 2.82 3.41
N MET A 439 -2.61 3.25 3.46
CA MET A 439 -3.15 4.33 2.65
C MET A 439 -3.90 5.33 3.51
N PHE A 440 -3.65 6.63 3.31
CA PHE A 440 -4.52 7.67 3.89
C PHE A 440 -5.81 7.78 3.07
N LEU A 441 -6.91 8.12 3.74
CA LEU A 441 -8.18 8.40 3.08
C LEU A 441 -8.18 9.86 2.58
N PRO A 442 -8.46 10.11 1.30
CA PRO A 442 -8.61 11.45 0.76
C PRO A 442 -9.98 12.02 1.14
N THR A 443 -10.16 12.33 2.43
CA THR A 443 -11.42 12.89 2.94
C THR A 443 -11.59 14.34 2.50
N PRO A 444 -12.82 14.89 2.51
CA PRO A 444 -13.03 16.30 2.23
C PRO A 444 -12.10 17.22 3.03
N GLY A 445 -11.46 18.19 2.35
CA GLY A 445 -10.47 19.11 2.91
C GLY A 445 -9.02 18.57 2.97
N THR A 446 -8.79 17.33 2.57
CA THR A 446 -7.45 16.73 2.67
C THR A 446 -6.40 17.51 1.85
N PHE A 447 -6.71 17.91 0.63
CA PHE A 447 -5.72 18.52 -0.29
C PHE A 447 -5.57 20.02 -0.07
N THR A 448 -6.66 20.69 0.25
CA THR A 448 -6.68 22.15 0.38
C THR A 448 -6.34 22.63 1.79
N GLU A 449 -6.50 21.79 2.82
CA GLU A 449 -6.31 22.15 4.22
C GLU A 449 -5.31 21.25 4.96
N VAL A 450 -5.54 19.92 4.97
CA VAL A 450 -4.80 18.99 5.84
C VAL A 450 -3.36 18.80 5.37
N ILE A 451 -3.13 18.48 4.08
CA ILE A 451 -1.77 18.29 3.52
C ILE A 451 -0.91 19.54 3.73
N PRO A 452 -1.36 20.76 3.35
CA PRO A 452 -0.57 21.97 3.55
C PRO A 452 -0.20 22.21 5.02
N ALA A 453 -1.12 21.95 5.96
CA ALA A 453 -0.86 22.16 7.38
C ALA A 453 0.04 21.09 7.99
N ALA A 454 -0.15 19.81 7.63
CA ALA A 454 0.56 18.68 8.21
C ALA A 454 2.01 18.52 7.69
N THR A 455 2.31 19.05 6.49
CA THR A 455 3.56 18.76 5.78
C THR A 455 4.65 19.81 6.03
N GLN A 456 4.35 20.89 6.75
CA GLN A 456 5.33 21.94 7.02
C GLN A 456 6.62 21.36 7.64
N PRO A 457 7.81 21.60 7.05
CA PRO A 457 9.05 21.12 7.64
C PRO A 457 9.35 21.86 8.94
N LEU A 458 9.93 21.15 9.89
CA LEU A 458 10.53 21.77 11.08
C LEU A 458 11.92 22.32 10.73
N GLU A 459 12.59 22.90 11.72
CA GLU A 459 13.93 23.49 11.48
C GLU A 459 14.92 22.47 10.87
N ARG A 460 14.88 21.21 11.37
CA ARG A 460 15.81 20.13 10.99
C ARG A 460 15.14 18.83 10.57
N ILE A 461 13.81 18.82 10.45
CA ILE A 461 13.05 17.61 10.11
C ILE A 461 12.12 17.93 8.95
N VAL A 462 12.12 17.07 7.93
CA VAL A 462 11.23 17.14 6.77
C VAL A 462 10.47 15.83 6.60
N PHE A 463 9.29 15.90 6.00
CA PHE A 463 8.38 14.76 5.83
C PHE A 463 8.37 14.31 4.37
N ALA A 464 8.45 13.00 4.13
CA ALA A 464 8.63 12.40 2.82
C ALA A 464 7.76 11.15 2.59
N ASN A 465 6.57 11.08 3.17
CA ASN A 465 5.62 9.99 2.89
C ASN A 465 4.52 10.46 1.91
N THR A 466 3.79 9.54 1.29
CA THR A 466 2.71 9.80 0.31
C THR A 466 1.65 10.77 0.84
N ASP A 467 1.38 10.78 2.14
CA ASP A 467 0.51 11.75 2.82
C ASP A 467 1.09 13.19 2.90
N SER A 468 2.12 13.47 2.11
CA SER A 468 2.71 14.81 1.93
C SER A 468 2.43 15.41 0.57
N VAL A 469 1.97 14.62 -0.40
CA VAL A 469 1.79 15.01 -1.81
C VAL A 469 0.65 14.23 -2.45
N GLY A 470 0.16 14.73 -3.58
CA GLY A 470 -0.70 14.04 -4.51
C GLY A 470 -2.13 13.79 -4.04
N PRO A 471 -3.00 13.42 -4.97
CA PRO A 471 -4.40 13.10 -4.68
C PRO A 471 -4.58 11.72 -4.04
N GLU A 472 -3.60 10.82 -4.15
CA GLU A 472 -3.70 9.42 -3.73
C GLU A 472 -2.41 8.89 -3.08
N SER A 473 -2.53 7.74 -2.41
CA SER A 473 -1.38 7.06 -1.77
C SER A 473 -0.56 6.25 -2.78
N GLU A 474 -0.16 6.86 -3.88
CA GLU A 474 0.56 6.21 -4.97
C GLU A 474 2.07 6.12 -4.75
N VAL A 475 2.71 5.23 -5.51
CA VAL A 475 4.18 5.09 -5.52
C VAL A 475 4.85 6.34 -6.07
N SER A 476 4.26 6.98 -7.08
CA SER A 476 4.77 8.24 -7.62
C SER A 476 4.82 9.34 -6.56
N GLY A 477 3.75 9.53 -5.78
CA GLY A 477 3.73 10.46 -4.67
C GLY A 477 4.79 10.15 -3.60
N ALA A 478 5.14 8.87 -3.39
CA ALA A 478 6.24 8.51 -2.49
C ALA A 478 7.60 8.98 -3.01
N VAL A 479 7.84 8.87 -4.32
CA VAL A 479 9.09 9.35 -4.96
C VAL A 479 9.15 10.87 -4.98
N GLU A 480 8.04 11.55 -5.31
CA GLU A 480 7.94 13.02 -5.29
C GLU A 480 8.21 13.59 -3.89
N ALA A 481 7.55 13.04 -2.87
CA ALA A 481 7.79 13.46 -1.48
C ALA A 481 9.24 13.27 -1.06
N ALA A 482 9.87 12.19 -1.49
CA ALA A 482 11.30 11.94 -1.25
C ALA A 482 12.20 12.94 -1.97
N HIS A 483 11.88 13.30 -3.22
CA HIS A 483 12.62 14.29 -4.00
C HIS A 483 12.52 15.68 -3.35
N HIS A 484 11.33 16.12 -2.98
CA HIS A 484 11.13 17.40 -2.28
C HIS A 484 11.87 17.44 -0.95
N ALA A 485 11.86 16.33 -0.19
CA ALA A 485 12.59 16.25 1.07
C ALA A 485 14.13 16.31 0.85
N ALA A 486 14.62 15.64 -0.19
CA ALA A 486 16.04 15.68 -0.55
C ALA A 486 16.47 17.10 -0.96
N GLU A 487 15.70 17.77 -1.82
CA GLU A 487 15.97 19.17 -2.19
C GLU A 487 15.98 20.11 -0.97
N TRP A 488 15.05 19.90 -0.03
CA TRP A 488 15.01 20.69 1.20
C TRP A 488 16.29 20.49 2.04
N VAL A 489 16.75 19.23 2.19
CA VAL A 489 18.02 18.91 2.90
C VAL A 489 19.21 19.57 2.20
N GLU A 490 19.30 19.45 0.86
CA GLU A 490 20.39 20.05 0.08
C GLU A 490 20.46 21.57 0.26
N LYS A 491 19.32 22.25 0.18
CA LYS A 491 19.22 23.72 0.40
C LYS A 491 19.70 24.10 1.82
N LYS A 492 19.32 23.32 2.84
CA LYS A 492 19.74 23.54 4.23
C LYS A 492 21.25 23.32 4.42
N MET A 493 21.80 22.27 3.83
CA MET A 493 23.24 21.97 3.86
C MET A 493 24.06 23.09 3.21
N ALA A 494 23.67 23.57 2.02
CA ALA A 494 24.34 24.65 1.31
C ALA A 494 24.32 25.96 2.12
N GLY A 495 23.18 26.34 2.72
CA GLY A 495 23.03 27.52 3.54
C GLY A 495 23.93 27.48 4.81
N THR A 496 24.10 26.29 5.41
CA THR A 496 24.98 26.10 6.57
C THR A 496 26.45 26.26 6.20
N THR A 497 26.85 25.80 5.01
CA THR A 497 28.20 25.92 4.51
C THR A 497 28.59 27.40 4.27
N THR A 498 27.68 28.17 3.66
CA THR A 498 27.88 29.61 3.39
C THR A 498 28.04 30.43 4.69
N ALA A 499 27.20 30.13 5.69
CA ALA A 499 27.26 30.79 7.00
C ALA A 499 28.57 30.44 7.78
N SER A 500 29.06 29.20 7.64
CA SER A 500 30.32 28.77 8.24
C SER A 500 31.53 29.47 7.60
N VAL A 501 31.58 29.57 6.27
CA VAL A 501 32.62 30.26 5.54
C VAL A 501 32.63 31.77 5.87
N ALA A 502 31.46 32.40 5.98
CA ALA A 502 31.34 33.80 6.36
C ALA A 502 31.84 34.06 7.80
N ARG A 503 31.58 33.16 8.76
CA ARG A 503 32.06 33.26 10.14
C ARG A 503 33.59 33.06 10.26
N THR A 504 34.15 32.12 9.47
CA THR A 504 35.62 31.92 9.43
C THR A 504 36.35 33.10 8.78
N ALA A 505 35.79 33.68 7.73
CA ALA A 505 36.33 34.88 7.08
C ALA A 505 36.31 36.10 8.02
N SER A 506 35.28 36.28 8.83
CA SER A 506 35.13 37.34 9.82
C SER A 506 36.05 37.17 11.06
N ALA A 507 36.43 35.91 11.40
CA ALA A 507 37.33 35.62 12.51
C ALA A 507 38.83 35.73 12.13
N VAL A 508 39.15 35.76 10.83
CA VAL A 508 40.52 35.95 10.31
C VAL A 508 40.82 37.44 10.07
N SER A 509 39.81 38.31 10.07
CA SER A 509 39.91 39.76 9.88
C SER A 509 39.75 40.57 11.18
N ALA A 510 39.74 39.93 12.34
CA ALA A 510 39.79 40.53 13.69
C ALA A 510 41.06 40.06 14.44
#